data_d65ad6dcf5d75872e09d1cf674c2ffb3
#
_entry.id   d65ad6dcf5d75872e09d1cf674c2ffb3
#
_cell.length_a   1.000
_cell.length_b   1.000
_cell.length_c   1.000
_cell.angle_alpha   90.00
_cell.angle_beta   90.00
_cell.angle_gamma   90.00
#
_symmetry.space_group_name_H-M   'P 1'
#
loop_
_entity.id
_entity.type
_entity.pdbx_description
1 polymer ?
#
loop_
_entity_poly.entity_id
_entity_poly.type
_entity_poly.pdbx_seq_one_letter_code
_entity_poly.pdbx_strand_id
1 'polypeptide(L)'
;NSGKVTVMFRVYDVFSQQELGSGLKFSGSANSWRRIAHKVADEVYSRITGETGYFDSRIVFVSETGGKAQRRKRLALMDYDGANLKYLTDSNSIVMAPRFSPKGDQVLYTSYASGFPQVQILNVGNVRSRALINQAGTMTFAPRFSPSGKTVLYSLENGGNVDLYRMQLSNGAVKRLT
;
A
#
# COMPACT_ATOMS: atom_id res chain seq x y z
N ASN A 1 9.67 16.36 -24.08
CA ASN A 1 8.84 15.51 -24.96
C ASN A 1 8.23 14.40 -24.14
N SER A 2 6.98 14.57 -23.72
CA SER A 2 6.17 13.50 -23.09
C SER A 2 5.67 12.55 -24.20
N GLY A 3 6.61 11.76 -24.76
CA GLY A 3 6.26 10.75 -25.75
C GLY A 3 5.25 9.75 -25.17
N LYS A 4 4.37 9.25 -26.00
CA LYS A 4 3.45 8.13 -25.69
C LYS A 4 4.12 6.82 -26.07
N VAL A 5 4.18 5.87 -25.15
CA VAL A 5 4.60 4.48 -25.40
C VAL A 5 3.34 3.62 -25.54
N THR A 6 3.33 2.81 -26.56
CA THR A 6 2.26 1.83 -26.80
C THR A 6 2.92 0.46 -27.05
N VAL A 7 2.49 -0.54 -26.29
CA VAL A 7 2.92 -1.93 -26.43
C VAL A 7 1.70 -2.76 -26.82
N MET A 8 1.84 -3.51 -27.91
CA MET A 8 0.88 -4.55 -28.32
C MET A 8 1.59 -5.89 -28.20
N PHE A 9 0.93 -6.88 -27.64
CA PHE A 9 1.48 -8.23 -27.52
C PHE A 9 0.41 -9.30 -27.73
N ARG A 10 0.88 -10.49 -28.07
CA ARG A 10 0.10 -11.73 -28.17
C ARG A 10 0.91 -12.85 -27.55
N VAL A 11 0.24 -13.83 -27.00
CA VAL A 11 0.87 -15.02 -26.41
C VAL A 11 0.39 -16.24 -27.20
N TYR A 12 1.33 -17.09 -27.60
CA TYR A 12 1.05 -18.31 -28.34
C TYR A 12 1.60 -19.52 -27.57
N ASP A 13 0.84 -20.58 -27.54
CA ASP A 13 1.35 -21.90 -27.17
C ASP A 13 2.11 -22.46 -28.38
N VAL A 14 3.38 -22.74 -28.20
CA VAL A 14 4.29 -23.19 -29.26
C VAL A 14 3.93 -24.63 -29.72
N PHE A 15 3.41 -25.45 -28.83
CA PHE A 15 3.08 -26.84 -29.11
C PHE A 15 1.75 -26.96 -29.86
N SER A 16 0.72 -26.29 -29.40
CA SER A 16 -0.59 -26.30 -30.04
C SER A 16 -0.71 -25.30 -31.20
N GLN A 17 0.23 -24.37 -31.34
CA GLN A 17 0.25 -23.25 -32.30
C GLN A 17 -1.00 -22.35 -32.17
N GLN A 18 -1.62 -22.33 -31.02
CA GLN A 18 -2.81 -21.52 -30.74
C GLN A 18 -2.48 -20.27 -29.96
N GLU A 19 -3.23 -19.18 -30.23
CA GLU A 19 -3.14 -17.95 -29.44
C GLU A 19 -3.80 -18.17 -28.07
N LEU A 20 -3.05 -17.88 -26.99
CA LEU A 20 -3.55 -17.90 -25.63
C LEU A 20 -4.24 -16.57 -25.31
N GLY A 21 -5.55 -16.54 -25.48
CA GLY A 21 -6.37 -15.34 -25.35
C GLY A 21 -6.22 -14.39 -26.56
N SER A 22 -6.83 -13.21 -26.51
CA SER A 22 -6.75 -12.21 -27.57
C SER A 22 -5.55 -11.28 -27.38
N GLY A 23 -5.07 -10.67 -28.49
CA GLY A 23 -4.04 -9.64 -28.43
C GLY A 23 -4.47 -8.45 -27.56
N LEU A 24 -3.55 -7.90 -26.76
CA LEU A 24 -3.79 -6.75 -25.89
C LEU A 24 -2.88 -5.59 -26.24
N LYS A 25 -3.36 -4.39 -25.90
CA LYS A 25 -2.66 -3.12 -26.13
C LYS A 25 -2.63 -2.31 -24.84
N PHE A 26 -1.44 -1.96 -24.38
CA PHE A 26 -1.23 -1.03 -23.27
C PHE A 26 -0.60 0.26 -23.78
N SER A 27 -1.06 1.40 -23.27
CA SER A 27 -0.52 2.71 -23.63
C SER A 27 -0.34 3.59 -22.40
N GLY A 28 0.69 4.40 -22.39
CA GLY A 28 0.96 5.36 -21.32
C GLY A 28 2.01 6.40 -21.72
N SER A 29 2.39 7.28 -20.81
CA SER A 29 3.52 8.18 -21.01
C SER A 29 4.83 7.40 -21.12
N ALA A 30 5.84 7.99 -21.76
CA ALA A 30 7.17 7.37 -21.86
C ALA A 30 7.74 7.01 -20.46
N ASN A 31 7.45 7.82 -19.44
CA ASN A 31 7.88 7.56 -18.05
C ASN A 31 7.16 6.38 -17.39
N SER A 32 6.05 5.91 -17.98
CA SER A 32 5.26 4.79 -17.45
C SER A 32 5.64 3.43 -18.04
N TRP A 33 6.73 3.35 -18.82
CA TRP A 33 7.13 2.14 -19.54
C TRP A 33 7.28 0.91 -18.61
N ARG A 34 7.85 1.10 -17.41
CA ARG A 34 8.03 0.03 -16.42
C ARG A 34 6.69 -0.54 -15.97
N ARG A 35 5.74 0.32 -15.64
CA ARG A 35 4.38 -0.10 -15.27
C ARG A 35 3.65 -0.81 -16.41
N ILE A 36 3.87 -0.38 -17.64
CA ILE A 36 3.36 -1.08 -18.84
C ILE A 36 3.98 -2.47 -18.94
N ALA A 37 5.29 -2.61 -18.73
CA ALA A 37 5.98 -3.89 -18.73
C ALA A 37 5.44 -4.85 -17.63
N HIS A 38 5.21 -4.34 -16.41
CA HIS A 38 4.62 -5.13 -15.33
C HIS A 38 3.20 -5.62 -15.67
N LYS A 39 2.36 -4.77 -16.28
CA LYS A 39 1.02 -5.18 -16.74
C LYS A 39 1.07 -6.23 -17.84
N VAL A 40 2.03 -6.14 -18.73
CA VAL A 40 2.27 -7.20 -19.75
C VAL A 40 2.68 -8.50 -19.05
N ALA A 41 3.58 -8.42 -18.08
CA ALA A 41 4.01 -9.59 -17.30
C ALA A 41 2.84 -10.22 -16.53
N ASP A 42 1.98 -9.41 -15.89
CA ASP A 42 0.76 -9.89 -15.21
C ASP A 42 -0.15 -10.66 -16.16
N GLU A 43 -0.37 -10.13 -17.34
CA GLU A 43 -1.25 -10.75 -18.33
C GLU A 43 -0.65 -12.04 -18.88
N VAL A 44 0.65 -12.06 -19.21
CA VAL A 44 1.36 -13.27 -19.65
C VAL A 44 1.29 -14.35 -18.57
N TYR A 45 1.59 -13.99 -17.33
CA TYR A 45 1.52 -14.91 -16.18
C TYR A 45 0.11 -15.50 -16.03
N SER A 46 -0.91 -14.64 -16.08
CA SER A 46 -2.30 -15.06 -15.94
C SER A 46 -2.74 -16.03 -17.04
N ARG A 47 -2.31 -15.82 -18.29
CA ARG A 47 -2.63 -16.70 -19.42
C ARG A 47 -1.95 -18.07 -19.33
N ILE A 48 -0.74 -18.11 -18.78
CA ILE A 48 0.03 -19.36 -18.64
C ILE A 48 -0.43 -20.17 -17.44
N THR A 49 -0.69 -19.50 -16.29
CA THR A 49 -0.94 -20.19 -15.01
C THR A 49 -2.41 -20.25 -14.63
N GLY A 50 -3.26 -19.40 -15.20
CA GLY A 50 -4.65 -19.20 -14.78
C GLY A 50 -4.80 -18.37 -13.51
N GLU A 51 -3.69 -17.90 -12.90
CA GLU A 51 -3.69 -17.11 -11.67
C GLU A 51 -3.56 -15.62 -11.96
N THR A 52 -3.99 -14.77 -11.03
CA THR A 52 -3.82 -13.31 -11.14
C THR A 52 -2.34 -12.92 -11.03
N GLY A 53 -1.85 -12.11 -11.97
CA GLY A 53 -0.50 -11.55 -11.92
C GLY A 53 -0.31 -10.59 -10.74
N TYR A 54 0.92 -10.39 -10.32
CA TYR A 54 1.32 -9.56 -9.17
C TYR A 54 2.49 -8.59 -9.48
N PHE A 55 2.95 -8.53 -10.72
CA PHE A 55 4.10 -7.71 -11.12
C PHE A 55 3.80 -6.19 -11.10
N ASP A 56 2.55 -5.76 -11.40
CA ASP A 56 2.12 -4.35 -11.24
C ASP A 56 1.69 -4.05 -9.78
N SER A 57 2.39 -4.64 -8.81
CA SER A 57 2.16 -4.42 -7.39
C SER A 57 3.24 -3.53 -6.77
N ARG A 58 2.96 -3.00 -5.58
CA ARG A 58 3.86 -2.15 -4.81
C ARG A 58 4.01 -2.67 -3.40
N ILE A 59 5.18 -2.43 -2.84
CA ILE A 59 5.53 -2.82 -1.47
C ILE A 59 5.63 -1.56 -0.62
N VAL A 60 4.85 -1.48 0.46
CA VAL A 60 5.02 -0.49 1.52
C VAL A 60 5.72 -1.14 2.70
N PHE A 61 6.77 -0.49 3.20
CA PHE A 61 7.59 -1.04 4.28
C PHE A 61 8.16 0.07 5.17
N VAL A 62 8.74 -0.32 6.30
CA VAL A 62 9.50 0.59 7.16
C VAL A 62 10.96 0.50 6.76
N SER A 63 11.49 1.58 6.22
CA SER A 63 12.92 1.75 5.99
C SER A 63 13.58 2.19 7.28
N GLU A 64 14.58 1.44 7.71
CA GLU A 64 15.33 1.71 8.93
C GLU A 64 16.79 2.02 8.58
N THR A 65 17.32 3.13 9.12
CA THR A 65 18.69 3.59 8.89
C THR A 65 19.33 4.08 10.18
N GLY A 66 20.66 4.11 10.21
CA GLY A 66 21.43 4.55 11.38
C GLY A 66 21.81 3.41 12.32
N GLY A 67 22.78 3.68 13.21
CA GLY A 67 23.23 2.76 14.24
C GLY A 67 22.18 2.58 15.36
N LYS A 68 22.39 1.60 16.22
CA LYS A 68 21.45 1.20 17.28
C LYS A 68 20.94 2.36 18.15
N ALA A 69 21.80 3.36 18.44
CA ALA A 69 21.47 4.51 19.27
C ALA A 69 20.84 5.68 18.51
N GLN A 70 20.91 5.70 17.16
CA GLN A 70 20.41 6.77 16.30
C GLN A 70 19.55 6.25 15.16
N ARG A 71 18.77 5.21 15.45
CA ARG A 71 17.95 4.54 14.49
C ARG A 71 16.79 5.43 14.03
N ARG A 72 16.68 5.62 12.72
CA ARG A 72 15.62 6.41 12.09
C ARG A 72 14.71 5.49 11.28
N LYS A 73 13.41 5.67 11.40
CA LYS A 73 12.41 4.88 10.70
C LYS A 73 11.54 5.77 9.83
N ARG A 74 11.30 5.34 8.59
CA ARG A 74 10.43 6.04 7.63
C ARG A 74 9.57 5.04 6.91
N LEU A 75 8.35 5.42 6.58
CA LEU A 75 7.58 4.67 5.59
C LEU A 75 8.19 4.88 4.21
N ALA A 76 8.36 3.79 3.49
CA ALA A 76 8.85 3.77 2.14
C ALA A 76 7.92 2.93 1.26
N LEU A 77 7.88 3.28 -0.02
CA LEU A 77 7.13 2.63 -1.06
C LEU A 77 8.08 2.32 -2.20
N MET A 78 7.96 1.14 -2.80
CA MET A 78 8.68 0.77 -4.03
C MET A 78 7.80 -0.12 -4.89
N ASP A 79 8.14 -0.25 -6.16
CA ASP A 79 7.56 -1.27 -7.02
C ASP A 79 8.00 -2.67 -6.56
N TYR A 80 7.29 -3.69 -6.97
CA TYR A 80 7.56 -5.09 -6.64
C TYR A 80 9.02 -5.50 -6.89
N ASP A 81 9.64 -4.96 -7.94
CA ASP A 81 11.02 -5.26 -8.35
C ASP A 81 12.08 -4.36 -7.68
N GLY A 82 11.70 -3.58 -6.67
CA GLY A 82 12.58 -2.69 -5.92
C GLY A 82 12.80 -1.32 -6.56
N ALA A 83 12.26 -1.06 -7.74
CA ALA A 83 12.38 0.23 -8.40
C ALA A 83 11.45 1.30 -7.79
N ASN A 84 11.66 2.56 -8.19
CA ASN A 84 10.82 3.70 -7.81
C ASN A 84 10.68 3.90 -6.29
N LEU A 85 11.75 3.63 -5.54
CA LEU A 85 11.79 3.86 -4.10
C LEU A 85 11.42 5.31 -3.78
N LYS A 86 10.39 5.48 -2.96
CA LYS A 86 9.90 6.78 -2.48
C LYS A 86 9.65 6.73 -0.97
N TYR A 87 10.14 7.72 -0.24
CA TYR A 87 9.78 7.88 1.17
C TYR A 87 8.44 8.60 1.29
N LEU A 88 7.58 8.07 2.16
CA LEU A 88 6.23 8.59 2.41
C LEU A 88 6.13 9.42 3.69
N THR A 89 7.10 9.27 4.60
CA THR A 89 7.22 10.06 5.83
C THR A 89 8.66 10.55 5.99
N ASP A 90 8.84 11.57 6.82
CA ASP A 90 10.15 11.98 7.32
C ASP A 90 10.71 10.92 8.30
N SER A 91 11.86 11.22 8.90
CA SER A 91 12.55 10.38 9.87
C SER A 91 12.49 10.92 11.31
N ASN A 92 11.58 11.86 11.59
CA ASN A 92 11.52 12.57 12.87
C ASN A 92 10.77 11.77 13.94
N SER A 93 10.04 10.74 13.54
CA SER A 93 9.27 9.90 14.46
C SER A 93 9.36 8.42 14.09
N ILE A 94 9.11 7.56 15.07
CA ILE A 94 9.00 6.13 14.84
C ILE A 94 7.68 5.84 14.13
N VAL A 95 7.75 5.07 13.06
CA VAL A 95 6.60 4.56 12.31
C VAL A 95 6.65 3.04 12.24
N MET A 96 5.48 2.38 12.27
CA MET A 96 5.39 0.92 12.36
C MET A 96 4.16 0.37 11.62
N ALA A 97 4.22 -0.90 11.26
CA ALA A 97 3.11 -1.73 10.81
C ALA A 97 2.29 -1.12 9.66
N PRO A 98 2.92 -0.68 8.53
CA PRO A 98 2.17 -0.17 7.39
C PRO A 98 1.27 -1.23 6.77
N ARG A 99 0.08 -0.79 6.29
CA ARG A 99 -0.89 -1.64 5.58
C ARG A 99 -1.55 -0.85 4.48
N PHE A 100 -1.53 -1.39 3.26
CA PHE A 100 -2.28 -0.83 2.16
C PHE A 100 -3.79 -0.99 2.34
N SER A 101 -4.53 0.00 1.84
CA SER A 101 -5.93 -0.19 1.48
C SER A 101 -6.05 -1.22 0.34
N PRO A 102 -7.21 -1.90 0.20
CA PRO A 102 -7.42 -2.83 -0.91
C PRO A 102 -7.22 -2.22 -2.31
N LYS A 103 -7.44 -0.90 -2.44
CA LYS A 103 -7.19 -0.15 -3.69
C LYS A 103 -5.73 0.28 -3.87
N GLY A 104 -4.89 0.17 -2.85
CA GLY A 104 -3.50 0.61 -2.88
C GLY A 104 -3.29 2.12 -2.91
N ASP A 105 -4.31 2.92 -2.68
CA ASP A 105 -4.29 4.39 -2.70
C ASP A 105 -4.03 5.01 -1.33
N GLN A 106 -4.21 4.24 -0.25
CA GLN A 106 -3.99 4.66 1.13
C GLN A 106 -3.13 3.65 1.88
N VAL A 107 -2.46 4.13 2.92
CA VAL A 107 -1.66 3.33 3.87
C VAL A 107 -2.08 3.68 5.29
N LEU A 108 -2.48 2.67 6.06
CA LEU A 108 -2.58 2.76 7.51
C LEU A 108 -1.21 2.46 8.13
N TYR A 109 -0.87 3.15 9.19
CA TYR A 109 0.33 2.87 9.98
C TYR A 109 0.21 3.41 11.41
N THR A 110 1.05 2.95 12.31
CA THR A 110 1.19 3.51 13.65
C THR A 110 2.35 4.50 13.66
N SER A 111 2.12 5.70 14.16
CA SER A 111 3.11 6.77 14.34
C SER A 111 3.27 7.13 15.81
N TYR A 112 4.49 7.42 16.21
CA TYR A 112 4.83 7.92 17.54
C TYR A 112 5.18 9.43 17.55
N ALA A 113 4.77 10.16 16.50
CA ALA A 113 5.06 11.59 16.38
C ALA A 113 4.50 12.45 17.53
N SER A 114 3.40 12.03 18.15
CA SER A 114 2.78 12.68 19.31
C SER A 114 3.38 12.27 20.65
N GLY A 115 4.42 11.42 20.67
CA GLY A 115 4.95 10.78 21.88
C GLY A 115 4.24 9.48 22.26
N PHE A 116 3.07 9.21 21.68
CA PHE A 116 2.26 8.01 21.90
C PHE A 116 1.92 7.33 20.57
N PRO A 117 1.66 6.01 20.56
CA PRO A 117 1.24 5.32 19.34
C PRO A 117 -0.15 5.82 18.89
N GLN A 118 -0.21 6.31 17.67
CA GLN A 118 -1.45 6.74 17.02
C GLN A 118 -1.57 6.14 15.64
N VAL A 119 -2.74 5.63 15.30
CA VAL A 119 -3.06 5.18 13.96
C VAL A 119 -3.23 6.37 13.04
N GLN A 120 -2.44 6.38 11.98
CA GLN A 120 -2.47 7.36 10.91
C GLN A 120 -2.98 6.70 9.63
N ILE A 121 -3.66 7.50 8.80
CA ILE A 121 -4.01 7.15 7.43
C ILE A 121 -3.32 8.14 6.48
N LEU A 122 -2.56 7.63 5.52
CA LEU A 122 -1.79 8.38 4.54
C LEU A 122 -2.35 8.13 3.14
N ASN A 123 -2.55 9.19 2.38
CA ASN A 123 -2.86 9.08 0.95
C ASN A 123 -1.56 9.00 0.15
N VAL A 124 -1.40 7.95 -0.65
CA VAL A 124 -0.17 7.66 -1.40
C VAL A 124 0.10 8.67 -2.53
N GLY A 125 -0.96 9.20 -3.13
CA GLY A 125 -0.86 10.13 -4.27
C GLY A 125 -0.29 11.49 -3.89
N ASN A 126 -0.81 12.10 -2.82
CA ASN A 126 -0.39 13.42 -2.35
C ASN A 126 0.51 13.41 -1.11
N VAL A 127 0.80 12.23 -0.56
CA VAL A 127 1.67 12.00 0.61
C VAL A 127 1.19 12.79 1.85
N ARG A 128 -0.11 12.99 1.98
CA ARG A 128 -0.70 13.63 3.17
C ARG A 128 -1.21 12.56 4.13
N SER A 129 -0.89 12.73 5.41
CA SER A 129 -1.38 11.88 6.50
C SER A 129 -2.26 12.67 7.47
N ARG A 130 -3.15 11.94 8.14
CA ARG A 130 -3.93 12.45 9.27
C ARG A 130 -4.11 11.35 10.30
N ALA A 131 -4.28 11.73 11.56
CA ALA A 131 -4.68 10.79 12.59
C ALA A 131 -6.06 10.22 12.26
N LEU A 132 -6.19 8.90 12.41
CA LEU A 132 -7.48 8.24 12.23
C LEU A 132 -8.39 8.53 13.41
N ILE A 133 -7.82 8.50 14.63
CA ILE A 133 -8.46 8.82 15.89
C ILE A 133 -7.56 9.80 16.62
N ASN A 134 -8.15 10.87 17.11
CA ASN A 134 -7.47 11.88 17.91
C ASN A 134 -8.24 12.09 19.21
N GLN A 135 -8.13 11.11 20.13
CA GLN A 135 -8.73 11.15 21.45
C GLN A 135 -7.61 11.29 22.49
N ALA A 136 -7.63 12.36 23.26
CA ALA A 136 -6.63 12.60 24.29
C ALA A 136 -6.61 11.45 25.34
N GLY A 137 -5.41 11.11 25.82
CA GLY A 137 -5.23 10.06 26.81
C GLY A 137 -5.40 8.62 26.31
N THR A 138 -5.54 8.42 25.00
CA THR A 138 -5.64 7.07 24.40
C THR A 138 -4.47 6.79 23.48
N MET A 139 -4.12 5.50 23.36
CA MET A 139 -3.17 4.99 22.37
C MET A 139 -3.90 4.12 21.34
N THR A 140 -3.58 4.30 20.07
CA THR A 140 -4.16 3.48 18.99
C THR A 140 -3.08 2.83 18.16
N PHE A 141 -3.25 1.54 17.82
CA PHE A 141 -2.23 0.76 17.12
C PHE A 141 -2.81 -0.44 16.36
N ALA A 142 -1.93 -1.15 15.64
CA ALA A 142 -2.22 -2.36 14.87
C ALA A 142 -3.41 -2.24 13.89
N PRO A 143 -3.48 -1.19 13.05
CA PRO A 143 -4.62 -0.97 12.18
C PRO A 143 -4.69 -2.00 11.03
N ARG A 144 -5.94 -2.30 10.60
CA ARG A 144 -6.23 -3.12 9.40
C ARG A 144 -7.43 -2.57 8.65
N PHE A 145 -7.33 -2.48 7.34
CA PHE A 145 -8.51 -2.27 6.49
C PHE A 145 -9.37 -3.54 6.45
N SER A 146 -10.68 -3.36 6.34
CA SER A 146 -11.55 -4.44 5.87
C SER A 146 -11.26 -4.79 4.40
N PRO A 147 -11.63 -5.98 3.91
CA PRO A 147 -11.49 -6.33 2.50
C PRO A 147 -12.17 -5.36 1.54
N SER A 148 -13.27 -4.74 1.96
CA SER A 148 -13.97 -3.71 1.17
C SER A 148 -13.27 -2.33 1.20
N GLY A 149 -12.31 -2.10 2.08
CA GLY A 149 -11.68 -0.80 2.30
C GLY A 149 -12.58 0.25 2.97
N LYS A 150 -13.81 -0.09 3.37
CA LYS A 150 -14.77 0.86 3.93
C LYS A 150 -14.61 1.06 5.43
N THR A 151 -14.02 0.10 6.12
CA THR A 151 -13.83 0.16 7.58
C THR A 151 -12.39 -0.14 7.95
N VAL A 152 -12.00 0.31 9.14
CA VAL A 152 -10.71 0.03 9.78
C VAL A 152 -10.96 -0.62 11.12
N LEU A 153 -10.24 -1.72 11.37
CA LEU A 153 -10.08 -2.32 12.69
C LEU A 153 -8.79 -1.78 13.31
N TYR A 154 -8.80 -1.51 14.60
CA TYR A 154 -7.62 -1.07 15.34
C TYR A 154 -7.77 -1.40 16.82
N SER A 155 -6.64 -1.48 17.52
CA SER A 155 -6.61 -1.55 18.98
C SER A 155 -6.59 -0.15 19.56
N LEU A 156 -7.34 0.06 20.63
CA LEU A 156 -7.32 1.29 21.43
C LEU A 156 -7.09 0.92 22.88
N GLU A 157 -6.09 1.56 23.47
CA GLU A 157 -5.79 1.51 24.89
C GLU A 157 -6.34 2.77 25.56
N ASN A 158 -7.02 2.57 26.68
CA ASN A 158 -7.54 3.63 27.54
C ASN A 158 -7.51 3.15 29.01
N GLY A 159 -6.75 3.85 29.84
CA GLY A 159 -6.67 3.54 31.27
C GLY A 159 -6.12 2.15 31.59
N GLY A 160 -5.21 1.61 30.78
CA GLY A 160 -4.59 0.29 30.95
C GLY A 160 -5.34 -0.87 30.30
N ASN A 161 -6.54 -0.64 29.74
CA ASN A 161 -7.31 -1.64 29.03
C ASN A 161 -7.15 -1.48 27.51
N VAL A 162 -7.00 -2.59 26.81
CA VAL A 162 -6.89 -2.63 25.35
C VAL A 162 -8.07 -3.37 24.76
N ASP A 163 -8.82 -2.69 23.92
CA ASP A 163 -9.97 -3.27 23.21
C ASP A 163 -9.84 -3.12 21.70
N LEU A 164 -10.58 -3.92 20.97
CA LEU A 164 -10.69 -3.82 19.51
C LEU A 164 -11.86 -2.92 19.15
N TYR A 165 -11.60 -2.04 18.20
CA TYR A 165 -12.56 -1.10 17.64
C TYR A 165 -12.66 -1.22 16.14
N ARG A 166 -13.85 -0.95 15.60
CA ARG A 166 -14.10 -0.78 14.16
C ARG A 166 -14.57 0.63 13.89
N MET A 167 -13.92 1.30 12.94
CA MET A 167 -14.33 2.62 12.45
C MET A 167 -14.85 2.52 11.03
N GLN A 168 -15.95 3.17 10.74
CA GLN A 168 -16.44 3.41 9.38
C GLN A 168 -15.75 4.64 8.80
N LEU A 169 -15.04 4.50 7.68
CA LEU A 169 -14.23 5.61 7.12
C LEU A 169 -15.06 6.74 6.51
N SER A 170 -16.29 6.46 6.06
CA SER A 170 -17.15 7.45 5.40
C SER A 170 -17.69 8.54 6.35
N ASN A 171 -17.97 8.17 7.61
CA ASN A 171 -18.60 9.06 8.59
C ASN A 171 -17.88 9.09 9.95
N GLY A 172 -16.79 8.33 10.11
CA GLY A 172 -16.04 8.26 11.36
C GLY A 172 -16.75 7.50 12.50
N ALA A 173 -17.88 6.83 12.24
CA ALA A 173 -18.60 6.09 13.29
C ALA A 173 -17.74 4.96 13.83
N VAL A 174 -17.63 4.88 15.17
CA VAL A 174 -16.81 3.91 15.88
C VAL A 174 -17.69 2.96 16.66
N LYS A 175 -17.34 1.66 16.63
CA LYS A 175 -17.95 0.62 17.44
C LYS A 175 -16.87 -0.18 18.15
N ARG A 176 -16.96 -0.31 19.48
CA ARG A 176 -16.18 -1.26 20.28
C ARG A 176 -16.64 -2.69 19.99
N LEU A 177 -15.71 -3.61 19.86
CA LEU A 177 -15.97 -5.02 19.53
C LEU A 177 -15.72 -5.97 20.70
N THR A 178 -14.75 -5.65 21.56
CA THR A 178 -14.38 -6.46 22.74
C THR A 178 -14.53 -5.65 24.01
#